data_b5731f81cd384383e74afd04be3e7cf7
#
_entry.id   b5731f81cd384383e74afd04be3e7cf7
#
_cell.length_a   1.000
_cell.length_b   1.000
_cell.length_c   1.000
_cell.angle_alpha   90.00
_cell.angle_beta   90.00
_cell.angle_gamma   90.00
#
_symmetry.space_group_name_H-M   'P 1'
#
loop_
_entity.id
_entity.type
_entity.pdbx_description
1 polymer ?
#
loop_
_entity_poly.entity_id
_entity_poly.type
_entity_poly.pdbx_seq_one_letter_code
_entity_poly.pdbx_strand_id
1 'polypeptide(L)'
;RQNMEEAAENLEFEKAARLRDRIAAIKRIGQKQKVVMSRVEEQDVIAAAQNTGRVCFEVFRFDGGSLTDRENFILDEDEAVPAIRAEFLRRYYSMRDRVPPQITIDGEVEDRELLERWLTQKAGRRVHIVLPQKGEQAHLVEMCRNNAAERIAQQNGITGRDAAALDELARLLGLPEPPVYIESYDISNTAGSDNVAGMVVF
;
A
#
# COMPACT_ATOMS: atom_id res chain seq x y z
N ARG A 1 -19.81 24.65 -7.52
CA ARG A 1 -19.49 26.08 -7.42
C ARG A 1 -20.75 26.90 -7.57
N GLN A 2 -21.48 26.73 -8.64
CA GLN A 2 -22.71 27.49 -8.95
C GLN A 2 -23.70 27.47 -7.78
N ASN A 3 -24.01 26.33 -7.19
CA ASN A 3 -24.90 26.21 -6.02
C ASN A 3 -24.40 26.98 -4.77
N MET A 4 -23.08 27.16 -4.64
CA MET A 4 -22.51 27.94 -3.54
C MET A 4 -22.68 29.45 -3.78
N GLU A 5 -22.50 29.88 -5.01
CA GLU A 5 -22.68 31.26 -5.44
C GLU A 5 -24.16 31.64 -5.34
N GLU A 6 -25.07 30.79 -5.80
CA GLU A 6 -26.53 30.98 -5.66
C GLU A 6 -26.98 31.07 -4.18
N ALA A 7 -26.42 30.21 -3.31
CA ALA A 7 -26.72 30.25 -1.89
C ALA A 7 -26.20 31.56 -1.23
N ALA A 8 -25.05 32.07 -1.69
CA ALA A 8 -24.51 33.34 -1.20
C ALA A 8 -25.36 34.55 -1.69
N GLU A 9 -25.81 34.55 -2.94
CA GLU A 9 -26.70 35.57 -3.51
C GLU A 9 -28.06 35.60 -2.81
N ASN A 10 -28.57 34.43 -2.41
CA ASN A 10 -29.82 34.30 -1.65
C ASN A 10 -29.64 34.55 -0.14
N LEU A 11 -28.48 35.06 0.31
CA LEU A 11 -28.14 35.33 1.71
C LEU A 11 -28.19 34.08 2.63
N GLU A 12 -28.17 32.87 2.07
CA GLU A 12 -28.11 31.59 2.79
C GLU A 12 -26.66 31.27 3.21
N PHE A 13 -26.07 32.11 4.06
CA PHE A 13 -24.63 32.08 4.37
C PHE A 13 -24.15 30.76 4.99
N GLU A 14 -24.95 30.09 5.82
CA GLU A 14 -24.58 28.79 6.39
C GLU A 14 -24.49 27.70 5.32
N LYS A 15 -25.41 27.70 4.36
CA LYS A 15 -25.42 26.77 3.24
C LYS A 15 -24.24 27.02 2.29
N ALA A 16 -23.96 28.29 1.98
CA ALA A 16 -22.82 28.71 1.21
C ALA A 16 -21.49 28.26 1.88
N ALA A 17 -21.37 28.43 3.20
CA ALA A 17 -20.22 28.01 3.97
C ALA A 17 -20.01 26.47 3.92
N ARG A 18 -21.07 25.69 4.12
CA ARG A 18 -21.01 24.20 3.99
C ARG A 18 -20.59 23.75 2.59
N LEU A 19 -21.11 24.40 1.56
CA LEU A 19 -20.73 24.10 0.17
C LEU A 19 -19.29 24.49 -0.14
N ARG A 20 -18.81 25.63 0.38
CA ARG A 20 -17.40 26.05 0.30
C ARG A 20 -16.48 25.03 0.96
N ASP A 21 -16.81 24.60 2.17
CA ASP A 21 -15.98 23.66 2.93
C ASP A 21 -15.96 22.27 2.26
N ARG A 22 -17.08 21.85 1.67
CA ARG A 22 -17.17 20.62 0.84
C ARG A 22 -16.33 20.75 -0.43
N ILE A 23 -16.35 21.87 -1.12
CA ILE A 23 -15.49 22.17 -2.28
C ILE A 23 -14.01 22.16 -1.86
N ALA A 24 -13.67 22.76 -0.72
CA ALA A 24 -12.31 22.77 -0.19
C ALA A 24 -11.83 21.35 0.20
N ALA A 25 -12.71 20.52 0.75
CA ALA A 25 -12.41 19.13 1.05
C ALA A 25 -12.16 18.30 -0.23
N ILE A 26 -13.01 18.45 -1.25
CA ILE A 26 -12.85 17.80 -2.56
C ILE A 26 -11.55 18.26 -3.24
N LYS A 27 -11.24 19.57 -3.19
CA LYS A 27 -9.97 20.11 -3.71
C LYS A 27 -8.76 19.58 -2.95
N ARG A 28 -8.83 19.42 -1.63
CA ARG A 28 -7.76 18.81 -0.82
C ARG A 28 -7.54 17.34 -1.17
N ILE A 29 -8.60 16.59 -1.44
CA ILE A 29 -8.52 15.20 -1.92
C ILE A 29 -7.87 15.19 -3.31
N GLY A 30 -8.28 16.06 -4.23
CA GLY A 30 -7.67 16.20 -5.56
C GLY A 30 -6.23 16.73 -5.55
N GLN A 31 -5.84 17.54 -4.55
CA GLN A 31 -4.46 18.03 -4.39
C GLN A 31 -3.54 17.01 -3.69
N LYS A 32 -4.07 16.12 -2.86
CA LYS A 32 -3.34 14.98 -2.32
C LYS A 32 -3.13 13.87 -3.35
N GLN A 33 -3.99 13.76 -4.34
CA GLN A 33 -3.69 13.06 -5.60
C GLN A 33 -2.93 14.04 -6.52
N LYS A 34 -1.64 14.23 -6.30
CA LYS A 34 -0.76 14.53 -7.43
C LYS A 34 -1.06 13.42 -8.43
N VAL A 35 -1.74 13.75 -9.51
CA VAL A 35 -1.95 12.80 -10.61
C VAL A 35 -0.56 12.46 -11.10
N VAL A 36 -0.04 11.32 -10.68
CA VAL A 36 1.23 10.82 -11.19
C VAL A 36 0.92 10.37 -12.60
N MET A 37 1.41 11.11 -13.57
CA MET A 37 1.24 10.80 -14.98
C MET A 37 2.51 10.19 -15.54
N SER A 38 2.34 9.28 -16.47
CA SER A 38 3.40 8.66 -17.25
C SER A 38 3.14 8.87 -18.73
N ARG A 39 4.22 9.03 -19.51
CA ARG A 39 4.15 9.03 -20.98
C ARG A 39 3.82 7.65 -21.54
N VAL A 40 4.07 6.60 -20.77
CA VAL A 40 3.67 5.24 -21.11
C VAL A 40 2.22 5.06 -20.69
N GLU A 41 1.35 4.85 -21.67
CA GLU A 41 -0.10 4.80 -21.45
C GLU A 41 -0.52 3.64 -20.55
N GLU A 42 0.06 2.47 -20.76
CA GLU A 42 -0.28 1.26 -19.98
C GLU A 42 0.97 0.57 -19.47
N GLN A 43 1.21 0.63 -18.16
CA GLN A 43 2.34 -0.03 -17.52
C GLN A 43 2.07 -0.34 -16.04
N ASP A 44 2.81 -1.30 -15.51
CA ASP A 44 3.00 -1.47 -14.08
C ASP A 44 4.44 -1.08 -13.72
N VAL A 45 4.60 -0.25 -12.67
CA VAL A 45 5.91 0.10 -12.11
C VAL A 45 6.03 -0.65 -10.79
N ILE A 46 7.07 -1.48 -10.68
CA ILE A 46 7.25 -2.36 -9.52
C ILE A 46 8.63 -2.11 -8.93
N ALA A 47 8.65 -1.80 -7.65
CA ALA A 47 9.89 -1.63 -6.92
C ALA A 47 9.83 -2.31 -5.55
N ALA A 48 10.98 -2.65 -5.01
CA ALA A 48 11.10 -3.30 -3.73
C ALA A 48 11.98 -2.51 -2.77
N ALA A 49 11.65 -2.60 -1.49
CA ALA A 49 12.52 -2.23 -0.39
C ALA A 49 12.66 -3.41 0.57
N GLN A 50 13.83 -3.52 1.20
CA GLN A 50 14.13 -4.57 2.17
C GLN A 50 14.66 -3.95 3.47
N ASN A 51 14.18 -4.47 4.59
CA ASN A 51 14.68 -4.11 5.91
C ASN A 51 14.43 -5.27 6.89
N THR A 52 15.49 -5.71 7.56
CA THR A 52 15.46 -6.65 8.70
C THR A 52 14.53 -7.85 8.48
N GLY A 53 14.87 -8.74 7.52
CA GLY A 53 14.12 -9.97 7.24
C GLY A 53 12.74 -9.77 6.57
N ARG A 54 12.47 -8.55 6.08
CA ARG A 54 11.23 -8.22 5.37
C ARG A 54 11.49 -7.51 4.06
N VAL A 55 10.73 -7.88 3.06
CA VAL A 55 10.74 -7.24 1.75
C VAL A 55 9.34 -6.76 1.43
N CYS A 56 9.21 -5.49 1.01
CA CYS A 56 7.97 -4.97 0.48
C CYS A 56 8.11 -4.72 -1.02
N PHE A 57 7.25 -5.32 -1.81
CA PHE A 57 7.04 -4.96 -3.20
C PHE A 57 5.87 -3.98 -3.28
N GLU A 58 6.11 -2.84 -3.88
CA GLU A 58 5.08 -1.85 -4.22
C GLU A 58 4.83 -1.91 -5.72
N VAL A 59 3.57 -1.87 -6.12
CA VAL A 59 3.13 -1.90 -7.52
C VAL A 59 2.28 -0.68 -7.80
N PHE A 60 2.71 0.16 -8.75
CA PHE A 60 1.93 1.25 -9.30
C PHE A 60 1.38 0.83 -10.66
N ARG A 61 0.06 0.84 -10.80
CA ARG A 61 -0.60 0.53 -12.05
C ARG A 61 -1.00 1.80 -12.79
N PHE A 62 -0.57 1.90 -14.04
CA PHE A 62 -0.92 2.99 -14.93
C PHE A 62 -1.86 2.52 -16.03
N ASP A 63 -2.87 3.33 -16.29
CA ASP A 63 -3.80 3.17 -17.41
C ASP A 63 -4.14 4.54 -17.98
N GLY A 64 -4.08 4.67 -19.33
CA GLY A 64 -4.20 5.97 -19.99
C GLY A 64 -3.16 6.99 -19.53
N GLY A 65 -1.96 6.55 -19.12
CA GLY A 65 -0.91 7.40 -18.58
C GLY A 65 -1.13 7.89 -17.14
N SER A 66 -2.26 7.56 -16.52
CA SER A 66 -2.58 7.96 -15.15
C SER A 66 -2.41 6.80 -14.18
N LEU A 67 -1.91 7.09 -12.98
CA LEU A 67 -1.85 6.10 -11.90
C LEU A 67 -3.28 5.77 -11.43
N THR A 68 -3.71 4.55 -11.68
CA THR A 68 -5.07 4.08 -11.38
C THR A 68 -5.15 3.26 -10.11
N ASP A 69 -4.08 2.56 -9.75
CA ASP A 69 -4.07 1.69 -8.59
C ASP A 69 -2.68 1.57 -7.95
N ARG A 70 -2.66 1.23 -6.65
CA ARG A 70 -1.46 0.96 -5.86
C ARG A 70 -1.67 -0.25 -5.01
N GLU A 71 -0.77 -1.20 -5.13
CA GLU A 71 -0.78 -2.41 -4.32
C GLU A 71 0.57 -2.60 -3.63
N ASN A 72 0.57 -3.15 -2.43
CA ASN A 72 1.81 -3.51 -1.74
C ASN A 72 1.73 -4.92 -1.17
N PHE A 73 2.88 -5.59 -1.14
CA PHE A 73 3.03 -6.97 -0.70
C PHE A 73 4.25 -7.04 0.21
N ILE A 74 4.02 -7.39 1.47
CA ILE A 74 5.09 -7.60 2.43
C ILE A 74 5.33 -9.10 2.56
N LEU A 75 6.59 -9.48 2.42
CA LEU A 75 7.07 -10.84 2.52
C LEU A 75 8.08 -10.90 3.67
N ASP A 76 7.95 -11.91 4.51
CA ASP A 76 8.97 -12.24 5.51
C ASP A 76 10.01 -13.14 4.84
N GLU A 77 11.06 -12.50 4.30
CA GLU A 77 12.10 -13.15 3.49
C GLU A 77 13.47 -12.59 3.84
N ASP A 78 14.42 -13.51 4.10
CA ASP A 78 15.81 -13.15 4.37
C ASP A 78 16.66 -13.14 3.10
N GLU A 79 16.13 -13.63 1.97
CA GLU A 79 16.82 -13.63 0.69
C GLU A 79 16.94 -12.23 0.11
N ALA A 80 17.97 -12.02 -0.70
CA ALA A 80 18.16 -10.75 -1.38
C ALA A 80 17.07 -10.48 -2.42
N VAL A 81 16.63 -9.22 -2.53
CA VAL A 81 15.56 -8.79 -3.46
C VAL A 81 15.73 -9.30 -4.90
N PRO A 82 16.93 -9.37 -5.50
CA PRO A 82 17.09 -9.90 -6.86
C PRO A 82 16.62 -11.35 -7.02
N ALA A 83 16.85 -12.20 -6.02
CA ALA A 83 16.45 -13.63 -6.07
C ALA A 83 14.93 -13.81 -6.01
N ILE A 84 14.25 -13.04 -5.13
CA ILE A 84 12.80 -13.16 -4.94
C ILE A 84 11.98 -12.36 -5.96
N ARG A 85 12.61 -11.43 -6.70
CA ARG A 85 11.90 -10.57 -7.67
C ARG A 85 11.27 -11.38 -8.80
N ALA A 86 11.98 -12.36 -9.36
CA ALA A 86 11.45 -13.20 -10.42
C ALA A 86 10.26 -14.04 -9.96
N GLU A 87 10.33 -14.59 -8.75
CA GLU A 87 9.23 -15.34 -8.16
C GLU A 87 8.03 -14.43 -7.86
N PHE A 88 8.26 -13.27 -7.28
CA PHE A 88 7.21 -12.28 -7.05
C PHE A 88 6.47 -11.93 -8.36
N LEU A 89 7.18 -11.61 -9.43
CA LEU A 89 6.59 -11.27 -10.72
C LEU A 89 5.77 -12.43 -11.29
N ARG A 90 6.30 -13.67 -11.25
CA ARG A 90 5.57 -14.86 -11.69
C ARG A 90 4.28 -15.03 -10.89
N ARG A 91 4.35 -14.97 -9.57
CA ARG A 91 3.19 -15.15 -8.69
C ARG A 91 2.18 -14.02 -8.87
N TYR A 92 2.63 -12.78 -8.92
CA TYR A 92 1.79 -11.59 -9.10
C TYR A 92 0.97 -11.67 -10.38
N TYR A 93 1.61 -11.95 -11.52
CA TYR A 93 0.91 -12.04 -12.80
C TYR A 93 0.21 -13.38 -13.05
N SER A 94 0.56 -14.47 -12.35
CA SER A 94 -0.19 -15.73 -12.47
C SER A 94 -1.64 -15.60 -12.01
N MET A 95 -1.88 -14.79 -10.99
CA MET A 95 -3.20 -14.58 -10.37
C MET A 95 -4.01 -13.45 -11.03
N ARG A 96 -3.49 -12.82 -12.08
CA ARG A 96 -4.13 -11.68 -12.74
C ARG A 96 -4.42 -11.94 -14.21
N ASP A 97 -5.58 -11.49 -14.65
CA ASP A 97 -5.95 -11.56 -16.08
C ASP A 97 -5.27 -10.45 -16.89
N ARG A 98 -5.05 -9.28 -16.28
CA ARG A 98 -4.40 -8.15 -16.93
C ARG A 98 -2.89 -8.23 -16.80
N VAL A 99 -2.20 -8.19 -17.93
CA VAL A 99 -0.75 -7.99 -18.02
C VAL A 99 -0.50 -6.79 -18.95
N PRO A 100 0.13 -5.70 -18.47
CA PRO A 100 0.39 -4.52 -19.29
C PRO A 100 1.50 -4.80 -20.33
N PRO A 101 1.59 -4.00 -21.41
CA PRO A 101 2.65 -4.15 -22.40
C PRO A 101 4.03 -3.80 -21.87
N GLN A 102 4.10 -3.01 -20.81
CA GLN A 102 5.35 -2.64 -20.16
C GLN A 102 5.28 -2.89 -18.64
N ILE A 103 6.31 -3.54 -18.14
CA ILE A 103 6.56 -3.71 -16.70
C ILE A 103 7.90 -3.05 -16.40
N THR A 104 7.86 -1.98 -15.64
CA THR A 104 9.04 -1.20 -15.26
C THR A 104 9.47 -1.60 -13.86
N ILE A 105 10.72 -2.00 -13.69
CA ILE A 105 11.25 -2.56 -12.44
C ILE A 105 12.49 -1.82 -11.95
N ASP A 106 12.80 -1.99 -10.67
CA ASP A 106 13.88 -1.30 -9.98
C ASP A 106 15.22 -2.04 -9.97
N GLY A 107 15.31 -3.23 -10.53
CA GLY A 107 16.54 -4.03 -10.53
C GLY A 107 16.46 -5.27 -11.41
N GLU A 108 17.57 -5.96 -11.52
CA GLU A 108 17.69 -7.16 -12.35
C GLU A 108 16.73 -8.27 -11.91
N VAL A 109 16.33 -9.07 -12.88
CA VAL A 109 15.46 -10.24 -12.72
C VAL A 109 16.14 -11.44 -13.37
N GLU A 110 16.20 -12.54 -12.63
CA GLU A 110 16.67 -13.80 -13.18
C GLU A 110 15.76 -14.27 -14.32
N ASP A 111 16.39 -14.84 -15.37
CA ASP A 111 15.69 -15.39 -16.53
C ASP A 111 14.69 -14.40 -17.18
N ARG A 112 15.04 -13.12 -17.21
CA ARG A 112 14.19 -12.05 -17.75
C ARG A 112 13.55 -12.38 -19.08
N GLU A 113 14.33 -12.94 -20.03
CA GLU A 113 13.80 -13.28 -21.35
C GLU A 113 12.74 -14.38 -21.30
N LEU A 114 12.91 -15.35 -20.39
CA LEU A 114 11.94 -16.42 -20.20
C LEU A 114 10.65 -15.86 -19.58
N LEU A 115 10.79 -14.97 -18.61
CA LEU A 115 9.68 -14.29 -17.97
C LEU A 115 8.91 -13.40 -18.98
N GLU A 116 9.59 -12.63 -19.82
CA GLU A 116 8.96 -11.82 -20.89
C GLU A 116 8.19 -12.70 -21.90
N ARG A 117 8.73 -13.85 -22.27
CA ARG A 117 8.05 -14.81 -23.15
C ARG A 117 6.78 -15.35 -22.53
N TRP A 118 6.85 -15.78 -21.28
CA TRP A 118 5.69 -16.27 -20.55
C TRP A 118 4.61 -15.19 -20.39
N LEU A 119 4.98 -13.97 -20.00
CA LEU A 119 4.07 -12.84 -19.88
C LEU A 119 3.43 -12.47 -21.23
N THR A 120 4.20 -12.49 -22.32
CA THR A 120 3.75 -12.25 -23.70
C THR A 120 2.71 -13.31 -24.11
N GLN A 121 2.98 -14.58 -23.81
CA GLN A 121 2.03 -15.67 -24.10
C GLN A 121 0.73 -15.49 -23.28
N LYS A 122 0.85 -15.17 -21.99
CA LYS A 122 -0.31 -14.95 -21.12
C LYS A 122 -1.14 -13.74 -21.55
N ALA A 123 -0.49 -12.63 -21.91
CA ALA A 123 -1.15 -11.39 -22.34
C ALA A 123 -1.76 -11.47 -23.74
N GLY A 124 -1.34 -12.42 -24.59
CA GLY A 124 -1.69 -12.44 -26.02
C GLY A 124 -1.12 -11.27 -26.82
N ARG A 125 -0.21 -10.49 -26.22
CA ARG A 125 0.48 -9.33 -26.83
C ARG A 125 1.89 -9.21 -26.26
N ARG A 126 2.76 -8.52 -26.98
CA ARG A 126 4.14 -8.34 -26.55
C ARG A 126 4.24 -7.60 -25.22
N VAL A 127 5.02 -8.13 -24.32
CA VAL A 127 5.30 -7.58 -22.98
C VAL A 127 6.80 -7.36 -22.84
N HIS A 128 7.18 -6.19 -22.34
CA HIS A 128 8.57 -5.83 -22.07
C HIS A 128 8.78 -5.55 -20.60
N ILE A 129 9.85 -6.10 -20.04
CA ILE A 129 10.36 -5.72 -18.73
C ILE A 129 11.45 -4.67 -18.93
N VAL A 130 11.28 -3.49 -18.36
CA VAL A 130 12.18 -2.34 -18.52
C VAL A 130 12.86 -2.00 -17.21
N LEU A 131 14.19 -1.82 -17.26
CA LEU A 131 15.01 -1.36 -16.15
C LEU A 131 15.53 0.06 -16.46
N PRO A 132 14.83 1.12 -16.03
CA PRO A 132 15.17 2.47 -16.41
C PRO A 132 16.35 2.98 -15.58
N GLN A 133 17.32 3.64 -16.26
CA GLN A 133 18.49 4.22 -15.60
C GLN A 133 18.35 5.74 -15.37
N LYS A 134 17.46 6.40 -16.11
CA LYS A 134 17.26 7.86 -16.05
C LYS A 134 15.90 8.28 -16.60
N GLY A 135 15.54 9.53 -16.34
CA GLY A 135 14.32 10.14 -16.86
C GLY A 135 13.09 9.80 -16.03
N GLU A 136 11.92 10.04 -16.61
CA GLU A 136 10.61 9.89 -15.96
C GLU A 136 10.39 8.50 -15.36
N GLN A 137 10.72 7.44 -16.11
CA GLN A 137 10.52 6.07 -15.66
C GLN A 137 11.39 5.73 -14.43
N ALA A 138 12.64 6.21 -14.39
CA ALA A 138 13.49 6.04 -13.20
C ALA A 138 12.94 6.80 -11.99
N HIS A 139 12.33 7.97 -12.20
CA HIS A 139 11.67 8.73 -11.14
C HIS A 139 10.43 7.98 -10.59
N LEU A 140 9.63 7.37 -11.46
CA LEU A 140 8.49 6.55 -11.04
C LEU A 140 8.93 5.33 -10.22
N VAL A 141 10.01 4.68 -10.63
CA VAL A 141 10.61 3.56 -9.89
C VAL A 141 11.09 4.02 -8.51
N GLU A 142 11.74 5.17 -8.43
CA GLU A 142 12.19 5.74 -7.16
C GLU A 142 11.03 6.09 -6.22
N MET A 143 9.96 6.69 -6.76
CA MET A 143 8.74 6.93 -5.99
C MET A 143 8.11 5.63 -5.48
N CYS A 144 8.06 4.61 -6.31
CA CYS A 144 7.54 3.28 -5.96
C CYS A 144 8.39 2.65 -4.84
N ARG A 145 9.72 2.71 -4.94
CA ARG A 145 10.66 2.22 -3.93
C ARG A 145 10.51 2.95 -2.59
N ASN A 146 10.38 4.28 -2.61
CA ASN A 146 10.19 5.07 -1.40
C ASN A 146 8.89 4.69 -0.68
N ASN A 147 7.79 4.44 -1.41
CA ASN A 147 6.55 3.96 -0.81
C ASN A 147 6.73 2.56 -0.17
N ALA A 148 7.44 1.65 -0.83
CA ALA A 148 7.76 0.35 -0.26
C ALA A 148 8.56 0.47 1.04
N ALA A 149 9.57 1.36 1.07
CA ALA A 149 10.39 1.61 2.26
C ALA A 149 9.57 2.22 3.41
N GLU A 150 8.71 3.20 3.11
CA GLU A 150 7.79 3.79 4.10
C GLU A 150 6.84 2.74 4.69
N ARG A 151 6.34 1.82 3.87
CA ARG A 151 5.43 0.76 4.30
C ARG A 151 6.10 -0.19 5.29
N ILE A 152 7.33 -0.64 5.02
CA ILE A 152 8.13 -1.46 5.95
C ILE A 152 8.39 -0.70 7.25
N ALA A 153 8.80 0.57 7.16
CA ALA A 153 9.10 1.38 8.32
C ALA A 153 7.87 1.58 9.22
N GLN A 154 6.69 1.81 8.63
CA GLN A 154 5.43 1.90 9.36
C GLN A 154 5.12 0.60 10.09
N GLN A 155 5.25 -0.54 9.43
CA GLN A 155 4.94 -1.84 10.03
C GLN A 155 5.94 -2.21 11.13
N ASN A 156 7.23 -1.96 10.91
CA ASN A 156 8.25 -2.15 11.94
C ASN A 156 8.05 -1.21 13.14
N GLY A 157 7.58 0.02 12.89
CA GLY A 157 7.22 0.98 13.93
C GLY A 157 6.04 0.52 14.80
N ILE A 158 5.03 -0.10 14.21
CA ILE A 158 3.89 -0.70 14.93
C ILE A 158 4.40 -1.89 15.75
N THR A 159 5.10 -2.83 15.14
CA THR A 159 5.66 -4.01 15.83
C THR A 159 6.61 -3.61 16.96
N GLY A 160 7.43 -2.58 16.74
CA GLY A 160 8.34 -2.07 17.80
C GLY A 160 7.61 -1.40 18.95
N ARG A 161 6.50 -0.71 18.72
CA ARG A 161 5.66 -0.13 19.77
C ARG A 161 4.93 -1.21 20.55
N ASP A 162 4.42 -2.22 19.87
CA ASP A 162 3.72 -3.34 20.52
C ASP A 162 4.70 -4.14 21.38
N ALA A 163 5.90 -4.43 20.90
CA ALA A 163 6.95 -5.08 21.69
C ALA A 163 7.34 -4.26 22.92
N ALA A 164 7.57 -2.97 22.77
CA ALA A 164 7.89 -2.07 23.88
C ALA A 164 6.73 -1.98 24.90
N ALA A 165 5.49 -2.00 24.47
CA ALA A 165 4.32 -2.01 25.33
C ALA A 165 4.21 -3.34 26.12
N LEU A 166 4.51 -4.48 25.48
CA LEU A 166 4.54 -5.79 26.16
C LEU A 166 5.68 -5.89 27.16
N ASP A 167 6.86 -5.36 26.85
CA ASP A 167 7.99 -5.26 27.79
C ASP A 167 7.64 -4.40 29.02
N GLU A 168 6.99 -3.28 28.81
CA GLU A 168 6.55 -2.41 29.89
C GLU A 168 5.46 -3.07 30.73
N LEU A 169 4.51 -3.76 30.10
CA LEU A 169 3.47 -4.53 30.78
C LEU A 169 4.08 -5.64 31.65
N ALA A 170 5.05 -6.40 31.12
CA ALA A 170 5.76 -7.42 31.89
C ALA A 170 6.44 -6.80 33.11
N ARG A 171 7.11 -5.67 32.97
CA ARG A 171 7.75 -4.97 34.09
C ARG A 171 6.75 -4.49 35.13
N LEU A 172 5.61 -3.94 34.71
CA LEU A 172 4.56 -3.45 35.63
C LEU A 172 3.90 -4.58 36.40
N LEU A 173 3.73 -5.74 35.77
CA LEU A 173 3.11 -6.92 36.38
C LEU A 173 4.11 -7.84 37.11
N GLY A 174 5.42 -7.55 37.01
CA GLY A 174 6.48 -8.39 37.60
C GLY A 174 6.63 -9.74 36.92
N LEU A 175 6.27 -9.84 35.65
CA LEU A 175 6.45 -11.07 34.86
C LEU A 175 7.94 -11.23 34.45
N PRO A 176 8.44 -12.47 34.38
CA PRO A 176 9.82 -12.74 34.01
C PRO A 176 10.09 -12.46 32.51
N GLU A 177 9.06 -12.55 31.66
CA GLU A 177 9.12 -12.36 30.22
C GLU A 177 7.85 -11.65 29.72
N PRO A 178 7.88 -10.96 28.57
CA PRO A 178 6.70 -10.38 27.97
C PRO A 178 5.63 -11.43 27.69
N PRO A 179 4.34 -11.13 27.95
CA PRO A 179 3.28 -12.07 27.66
C PRO A 179 3.12 -12.30 26.16
N VAL A 180 3.03 -13.57 25.75
CA VAL A 180 2.77 -13.97 24.36
C VAL A 180 1.28 -14.23 24.11
N TYR A 181 0.46 -14.08 25.15
CA TYR A 181 -0.96 -14.34 25.09
C TYR A 181 -1.68 -13.51 26.14
N ILE A 182 -2.66 -12.72 25.70
CA ILE A 182 -3.45 -11.84 26.58
C ILE A 182 -4.93 -12.06 26.27
N GLU A 183 -5.70 -12.40 27.31
CA GLU A 183 -7.15 -12.47 27.23
C GLU A 183 -7.77 -11.26 27.95
N SER A 184 -8.73 -10.64 27.30
CA SER A 184 -9.56 -9.59 27.90
C SER A 184 -11.01 -10.02 27.92
N TYR A 185 -11.63 -9.91 29.11
CA TYR A 185 -13.04 -10.24 29.32
C TYR A 185 -13.83 -8.99 29.68
N ASP A 186 -14.87 -8.71 28.90
CA ASP A 186 -15.87 -7.70 29.25
C ASP A 186 -17.15 -8.41 29.72
N ILE A 187 -17.55 -8.15 30.95
CA ILE A 187 -18.75 -8.75 31.56
C ILE A 187 -19.84 -7.70 31.63
N SER A 188 -20.87 -7.85 30.81
CA SER A 188 -22.06 -7.01 30.83
C SER A 188 -23.17 -7.65 31.62
N ASN A 189 -23.76 -6.87 32.53
CA ASN A 189 -24.86 -7.28 33.43
C ASN A 189 -26.10 -6.45 33.09
N THR A 190 -27.19 -7.11 32.71
CA THR A 190 -28.49 -6.44 32.47
C THR A 190 -29.39 -6.63 33.67
N ALA A 191 -29.41 -5.66 34.55
CA ALA A 191 -30.34 -5.57 35.69
C ALA A 191 -30.40 -6.81 36.62
N GLY A 192 -29.28 -7.50 36.84
CA GLY A 192 -29.17 -8.60 37.80
C GLY A 192 -29.58 -9.99 37.28
N SER A 193 -29.92 -10.12 36.01
CA SER A 193 -30.16 -11.40 35.33
C SER A 193 -29.40 -11.42 34.01
N ASP A 194 -28.95 -12.61 33.59
CA ASP A 194 -28.30 -12.87 32.30
C ASP A 194 -26.98 -12.16 32.10
N ASN A 195 -25.93 -12.64 32.77
CA ASN A 195 -24.57 -12.17 32.56
C ASN A 195 -24.06 -12.64 31.18
N VAL A 196 -23.61 -11.70 30.35
CA VAL A 196 -22.95 -11.97 29.06
C VAL A 196 -21.51 -11.55 29.17
N ALA A 197 -20.57 -12.42 28.77
CA ALA A 197 -19.15 -12.12 28.71
C ALA A 197 -18.68 -12.10 27.28
N GLY A 198 -18.05 -10.99 26.87
CA GLY A 198 -17.25 -10.90 25.63
C GLY A 198 -15.80 -11.23 25.94
N MET A 199 -15.16 -12.05 25.13
CA MET A 199 -13.72 -12.37 25.24
C MET A 199 -13.00 -11.91 23.97
N VAL A 200 -11.86 -11.25 24.15
CA VAL A 200 -10.93 -10.87 23.09
C VAL A 200 -9.55 -11.44 23.42
N VAL A 201 -8.89 -11.99 22.45
CA VAL A 201 -7.54 -12.56 22.56
C VAL A 201 -6.59 -11.75 21.69
N PHE A 202 -5.41 -11.40 22.23
CA PHE A 202 -4.32 -10.68 21.57
C PHE A 202 -3.07 -11.55 21.55
#